data_2b395b74906d494829403bb45f55d3eb
#
_entry.id   2b395b74906d494829403bb45f55d3eb
#
_cell.length_a   1.000
_cell.length_b   1.000
_cell.length_c   1.000
_cell.angle_alpha   90.00
_cell.angle_beta   90.00
_cell.angle_gamma   90.00
#
_symmetry.space_group_name_H-M   'P 1'
#
loop_
_entity.id
_entity.type
_entity.pdbx_description
1 polymer ?
#
loop_
_entity_poly.entity_id
_entity_poly.type
_entity_poly.pdbx_seq_one_letter_code
_entity_poly.pdbx_strand_id
1 'polypeptide(L)'
;MAYTNSSLVVYTKLSPNHSGQRTHSIDRITPHCVVGQLSAESICGCFISPDRQASCNYGIGSDGRVSLCVEEKNRSWCTSSRENDQRAITIECASDSKHPYAFRDAVYTSLIKLCIDICKHNGKSKLLWLGDKDKTLNYTPQADEMVLTVHRWFANKSCPGDWMYARMGDLASKVTVALNGATDTTPIETENNTPAIDVTDPEKTIWNTLQAAIGNAYGTAGLMGNLYAESALKPGNLQKTGNKDLGMTDEQFVAAVDSGEYSADTFIHDGYGMGLAQWTYYTRKQALLNFVKAAGKSIGDLETQLAFLLQEIKGYTSVWNTLTTATSVREASDVVLTKYERPANQSEFVRVKR
;
A
#
# COMPACT_ATOMS: atom_id res chain seq x y z
N MET A 1 10.28 26.60 18.86
CA MET A 1 9.64 26.45 17.54
C MET A 1 8.22 26.97 17.65
N ALA A 2 7.75 27.75 16.68
CA ALA A 2 6.34 28.14 16.62
C ALA A 2 5.56 26.94 16.07
N TYR A 3 4.57 26.46 16.83
CA TYR A 3 3.65 25.43 16.35
C TYR A 3 2.62 26.08 15.42
N THR A 4 2.29 25.42 14.33
CA THR A 4 1.33 25.89 13.34
C THR A 4 0.31 24.78 13.07
N ASN A 5 -0.99 25.11 13.15
CA ASN A 5 -2.02 24.17 12.75
C ASN A 5 -2.11 24.09 11.22
N SER A 6 -2.58 22.96 10.71
CA SER A 6 -2.74 22.75 9.26
C SER A 6 -3.71 23.76 8.64
N SER A 7 -3.34 24.27 7.47
CA SER A 7 -4.20 25.16 6.66
C SER A 7 -5.38 24.42 5.99
N LEU A 8 -5.37 23.08 6.00
CA LEU A 8 -6.45 22.24 5.45
C LEU A 8 -7.67 22.15 6.37
N VAL A 9 -7.61 22.72 7.57
CA VAL A 9 -8.72 22.72 8.53
C VAL A 9 -9.87 23.58 8.02
N VAL A 10 -11.05 22.96 7.91
CA VAL A 10 -12.29 23.65 7.52
C VAL A 10 -13.31 23.75 8.67
N TYR A 11 -13.05 23.07 9.77
CA TYR A 11 -13.89 23.13 10.98
C TYR A 11 -13.04 23.01 12.22
N THR A 12 -13.32 23.84 13.24
CA THR A 12 -12.62 23.82 14.52
C THR A 12 -13.61 23.72 15.67
N LYS A 13 -13.41 22.74 16.53
CA LYS A 13 -14.11 22.62 17.81
C LYS A 13 -13.15 22.01 18.82
N LEU A 14 -12.55 22.87 19.65
CA LEU A 14 -11.48 22.46 20.55
C LEU A 14 -12.00 21.64 21.73
N SER A 15 -11.34 20.52 21.96
CA SER A 15 -11.59 19.62 23.08
C SER A 15 -10.88 20.13 24.33
N PRO A 16 -11.50 20.05 25.53
CA PRO A 16 -10.82 20.28 26.79
C PRO A 16 -9.87 19.13 27.20
N ASN A 17 -9.94 17.99 26.53
CA ASN A 17 -9.18 16.79 26.88
C ASN A 17 -7.77 16.83 26.27
N HIS A 18 -6.90 17.66 26.85
CA HIS A 18 -5.50 17.75 26.44
C HIS A 18 -4.63 18.15 27.64
N SER A 19 -3.32 17.91 27.55
CA SER A 19 -2.38 18.20 28.66
C SER A 19 -1.67 19.53 28.52
N GLY A 20 -2.18 20.46 27.72
CA GLY A 20 -1.48 21.72 27.44
C GLY A 20 -0.28 21.51 26.52
N GLN A 21 0.65 22.44 26.54
CA GLN A 21 1.77 22.50 25.62
C GLN A 21 2.65 21.24 25.65
N ARG A 22 3.06 20.77 24.47
CA ARG A 22 3.99 19.66 24.30
C ARG A 22 5.34 19.96 24.95
N THR A 23 5.94 18.92 25.52
CA THR A 23 7.29 18.95 26.08
C THR A 23 8.34 18.39 25.12
N HIS A 24 7.93 17.95 23.95
CA HIS A 24 8.81 17.37 22.91
C HIS A 24 8.43 17.94 21.54
N SER A 25 9.39 18.04 20.63
CA SER A 25 9.13 18.39 19.23
C SER A 25 8.26 17.32 18.53
N ILE A 26 7.51 17.75 17.53
CA ILE A 26 6.68 16.84 16.73
C ILE A 26 7.59 16.10 15.75
N ASP A 27 7.68 14.79 15.92
CA ASP A 27 8.46 13.89 15.09
C ASP A 27 7.74 12.55 14.81
N ARG A 28 6.43 12.48 15.18
CA ARG A 28 5.57 11.33 14.92
C ARG A 28 4.20 11.75 14.38
N ILE A 29 3.59 10.88 13.58
CA ILE A 29 2.18 10.95 13.20
C ILE A 29 1.52 9.61 13.53
N THR A 30 0.33 9.65 14.13
CA THR A 30 -0.44 8.45 14.48
C THR A 30 -1.83 8.53 13.88
N PRO A 31 -2.11 7.86 12.74
CA PRO A 31 -3.46 7.72 12.22
C PRO A 31 -4.27 6.72 13.06
N HIS A 32 -5.56 7.03 13.23
CA HIS A 32 -6.55 6.20 13.92
C HIS A 32 -7.76 5.94 13.03
N CYS A 33 -8.58 4.95 13.39
CA CYS A 33 -9.91 4.73 12.83
C CYS A 33 -10.97 5.04 13.90
N VAL A 34 -11.91 5.92 13.58
CA VAL A 34 -12.98 6.32 14.51
C VAL A 34 -14.12 5.28 14.62
N VAL A 35 -14.06 4.21 13.83
CA VAL A 35 -15.04 3.11 13.79
C VAL A 35 -16.46 3.61 13.46
N GLY A 36 -16.57 4.46 12.44
CA GLY A 36 -17.81 5.01 11.91
C GLY A 36 -17.58 5.97 10.76
N GLN A 37 -18.55 6.08 9.87
CA GLN A 37 -18.55 7.02 8.75
C GLN A 37 -19.02 8.40 9.23
N LEU A 38 -18.27 8.99 10.19
CA LEU A 38 -18.59 10.25 10.81
C LEU A 38 -18.19 11.45 9.94
N SER A 39 -18.89 12.58 10.10
CA SER A 39 -18.44 13.86 9.56
C SER A 39 -17.29 14.43 10.39
N ALA A 40 -16.55 15.39 9.84
CA ALA A 40 -15.48 16.11 10.53
C ALA A 40 -15.98 16.75 11.85
N GLU A 41 -17.18 17.35 11.84
CA GLU A 41 -17.84 17.94 12.99
C GLU A 41 -18.18 16.89 14.07
N SER A 42 -18.69 15.75 13.63
CA SER A 42 -19.06 14.64 14.53
C SER A 42 -17.83 14.04 15.23
N ILE A 43 -16.70 13.92 14.52
CA ILE A 43 -15.44 13.45 15.11
C ILE A 43 -14.99 14.38 16.23
N CYS A 44 -14.93 15.69 15.99
CA CYS A 44 -14.63 16.64 17.08
C CYS A 44 -15.67 16.57 18.21
N GLY A 45 -16.95 16.39 17.86
CA GLY A 45 -18.04 16.23 18.83
C GLY A 45 -17.82 15.09 19.84
N CYS A 46 -17.16 14.00 19.41
CA CYS A 46 -16.84 12.85 20.27
C CYS A 46 -15.90 13.21 21.44
N PHE A 47 -15.17 14.32 21.38
CA PHE A 47 -14.12 14.67 22.32
C PHE A 47 -14.41 15.92 23.16
N ILE A 48 -15.64 16.46 23.12
CA ILE A 48 -15.99 17.71 23.82
C ILE A 48 -16.29 17.48 25.30
N SER A 49 -16.89 16.33 25.67
CA SER A 49 -17.13 16.04 27.09
C SER A 49 -15.80 15.81 27.81
N PRO A 50 -15.55 16.49 28.95
CA PRO A 50 -14.40 16.18 29.80
C PRO A 50 -14.36 14.73 30.28
N ASP A 51 -15.54 14.09 30.46
CA ASP A 51 -15.66 12.70 30.90
C ASP A 51 -15.16 11.70 29.84
N ARG A 52 -15.01 12.14 28.59
CA ARG A 52 -14.48 11.30 27.52
C ARG A 52 -13.03 10.87 27.77
N GLN A 53 -12.24 11.70 28.45
CA GLN A 53 -10.84 11.44 28.79
C GLN A 53 -10.00 10.96 27.58
N ALA A 54 -10.36 11.44 26.38
CA ALA A 54 -9.68 11.15 25.12
C ALA A 54 -9.84 12.31 24.15
N SER A 55 -8.90 12.47 23.21
CA SER A 55 -8.94 13.45 22.13
C SER A 55 -7.97 13.10 21.02
N CYS A 56 -8.07 13.79 19.89
CA CYS A 56 -7.09 13.78 18.80
C CYS A 56 -6.72 15.21 18.42
N ASN A 57 -5.64 15.40 17.66
CA ASN A 57 -5.34 16.71 17.08
C ASN A 57 -6.28 17.02 15.94
N TYR A 58 -6.42 16.11 14.99
CA TYR A 58 -7.26 16.29 13.80
C TYR A 58 -8.29 15.17 13.64
N GLY A 59 -9.42 15.52 13.02
CA GLY A 59 -10.41 14.57 12.52
C GLY A 59 -10.54 14.69 11.01
N ILE A 60 -10.66 13.57 10.29
CA ILE A 60 -10.97 13.54 8.86
C ILE A 60 -12.32 12.86 8.68
N GLY A 61 -13.31 13.64 8.25
CA GLY A 61 -14.68 13.17 8.00
C GLY A 61 -14.78 12.24 6.78
N SER A 62 -15.89 11.53 6.68
CA SER A 62 -16.15 10.56 5.59
C SER A 62 -16.16 11.16 4.18
N ASP A 63 -16.27 12.49 4.08
CA ASP A 63 -16.19 13.30 2.86
C ASP A 63 -14.78 13.87 2.61
N GLY A 64 -13.81 13.55 3.49
CA GLY A 64 -12.43 14.03 3.43
C GLY A 64 -12.19 15.41 4.05
N ARG A 65 -13.21 16.09 4.61
CA ARG A 65 -13.03 17.38 5.30
C ARG A 65 -12.23 17.20 6.58
N VAL A 66 -11.33 18.18 6.85
CA VAL A 66 -10.43 18.12 7.99
C VAL A 66 -10.93 19.03 9.11
N SER A 67 -10.97 18.52 10.33
CA SER A 67 -11.31 19.28 11.54
C SER A 67 -10.14 19.33 12.52
N LEU A 68 -10.10 20.41 13.33
CA LEU A 68 -9.15 20.63 14.44
C LEU A 68 -9.86 20.40 15.76
N CYS A 69 -9.40 19.39 16.52
CA CYS A 69 -9.93 19.04 17.83
C CYS A 69 -9.01 19.46 18.97
N VAL A 70 -7.68 19.37 18.79
CA VAL A 70 -6.65 19.87 19.71
C VAL A 70 -5.55 20.51 18.88
N GLU A 71 -5.17 21.75 19.21
CA GLU A 71 -4.09 22.46 18.51
C GLU A 71 -2.78 21.66 18.55
N GLU A 72 -1.97 21.71 17.49
CA GLU A 72 -0.70 20.98 17.40
C GLU A 72 0.28 21.29 18.53
N LYS A 73 0.25 22.51 19.07
CA LYS A 73 1.07 22.89 20.23
C LYS A 73 0.75 22.08 21.48
N ASN A 74 -0.44 21.50 21.57
CA ASN A 74 -0.94 20.78 22.72
C ASN A 74 -0.89 19.27 22.53
N ARG A 75 -0.60 18.53 23.61
CA ARG A 75 -0.63 17.08 23.63
C ARG A 75 -2.09 16.58 23.72
N SER A 76 -2.58 15.92 22.70
CA SER A 76 -3.85 15.16 22.73
C SER A 76 -3.75 13.91 23.61
N TRP A 77 -4.88 13.27 23.90
CA TRP A 77 -4.98 12.00 24.62
C TRP A 77 -5.56 10.91 23.69
N CYS A 78 -4.72 10.35 22.81
CA CYS A 78 -5.21 9.51 21.72
C CYS A 78 -4.70 8.08 21.73
N THR A 79 -3.40 7.89 22.02
CA THR A 79 -2.75 6.57 21.79
C THR A 79 -2.64 5.71 23.05
N SER A 80 -3.13 6.16 24.20
CA SER A 80 -2.89 5.54 25.51
C SER A 80 -1.39 5.54 25.93
N SER A 81 -0.54 6.28 25.21
CA SER A 81 0.86 6.49 25.54
C SER A 81 1.16 7.97 25.64
N ARG A 82 1.44 8.42 26.87
CA ARG A 82 1.84 9.80 27.12
C ARG A 82 3.06 10.21 26.30
N GLU A 83 4.04 9.32 26.23
CA GLU A 83 5.29 9.55 25.50
C GLU A 83 5.04 9.71 24.00
N ASN A 84 4.26 8.82 23.40
CA ASN A 84 3.92 8.92 21.99
C ASN A 84 3.12 10.20 21.71
N ASP A 85 2.08 10.48 22.52
CA ASP A 85 1.21 11.66 22.33
C ASP A 85 1.96 13.00 22.50
N GLN A 86 3.07 13.04 23.24
CA GLN A 86 3.94 14.22 23.32
C GLN A 86 4.66 14.50 21.99
N ARG A 87 4.93 13.48 21.22
CA ARG A 87 5.70 13.51 19.97
C ARG A 87 4.81 13.47 18.74
N ALA A 88 3.61 12.90 18.84
CA ALA A 88 2.76 12.59 17.71
C ALA A 88 1.67 13.62 17.45
N ILE A 89 1.45 13.95 16.18
CA ILE A 89 0.16 14.45 15.72
C ILE A 89 -0.76 13.25 15.52
N THR A 90 -1.89 13.25 16.20
CA THR A 90 -2.88 12.17 16.18
C THR A 90 -4.07 12.54 15.30
N ILE A 91 -4.50 11.64 14.42
CA ILE A 91 -5.51 11.91 13.39
C ILE A 91 -6.59 10.83 13.44
N GLU A 92 -7.80 11.17 13.86
CA GLU A 92 -8.95 10.27 13.79
C GLU A 92 -9.59 10.34 12.41
N CYS A 93 -9.66 9.21 11.73
CA CYS A 93 -10.18 9.07 10.38
C CYS A 93 -11.53 8.34 10.37
N ALA A 94 -12.51 8.87 9.62
CA ALA A 94 -13.75 8.16 9.37
C ALA A 94 -13.45 6.83 8.69
N SER A 95 -14.10 5.77 9.17
CA SER A 95 -13.87 4.40 8.71
C SER A 95 -15.15 3.59 8.74
N ASP A 96 -15.13 2.40 8.15
CA ASP A 96 -16.21 1.45 8.36
C ASP A 96 -16.33 1.07 9.83
N SER A 97 -17.55 0.69 10.26
CA SER A 97 -17.84 0.27 11.62
C SER A 97 -17.46 -1.19 11.90
N LYS A 98 -17.12 -1.94 10.86
CA LYS A 98 -16.73 -3.36 10.91
C LYS A 98 -15.32 -3.56 10.38
N HIS A 99 -14.66 -4.62 10.86
CA HIS A 99 -13.39 -5.09 10.32
C HIS A 99 -13.47 -5.25 8.78
N PRO A 100 -12.46 -4.80 8.02
CA PRO A 100 -11.14 -4.31 8.42
C PRO A 100 -11.08 -2.80 8.75
N TYR A 101 -12.20 -2.11 9.00
CA TYR A 101 -12.31 -0.67 9.29
C TYR A 101 -11.77 0.20 8.14
N ALA A 102 -12.21 -0.10 6.93
CA ALA A 102 -11.73 0.56 5.71
C ALA A 102 -12.06 2.05 5.70
N PHE A 103 -11.14 2.85 5.17
CA PHE A 103 -11.36 4.26 4.88
C PHE A 103 -11.90 4.41 3.46
N ARG A 104 -12.75 5.43 3.25
CA ARG A 104 -13.11 5.86 1.89
C ARG A 104 -11.92 6.57 1.23
N ASP A 105 -11.89 6.57 -0.11
CA ASP A 105 -10.83 7.22 -0.88
C ASP A 105 -10.65 8.70 -0.51
N ALA A 106 -11.76 9.43 -0.30
CA ALA A 106 -11.72 10.83 0.14
C ALA A 106 -10.99 11.00 1.48
N VAL A 107 -11.21 10.08 2.44
CA VAL A 107 -10.55 10.09 3.75
C VAL A 107 -9.06 9.81 3.62
N TYR A 108 -8.70 8.77 2.84
CA TYR A 108 -7.30 8.40 2.65
C TYR A 108 -6.51 9.47 1.87
N THR A 109 -7.12 10.05 0.83
CA THR A 109 -6.54 11.18 0.09
C THR A 109 -6.30 12.38 0.99
N SER A 110 -7.26 12.72 1.86
CA SER A 110 -7.10 13.82 2.81
C SER A 110 -6.08 13.52 3.90
N LEU A 111 -5.96 12.26 4.33
CA LEU A 111 -4.90 11.84 5.27
C LEU A 111 -3.51 12.07 4.66
N ILE A 112 -3.29 11.69 3.39
CA ILE A 112 -2.03 11.94 2.68
C ILE A 112 -1.73 13.45 2.65
N LYS A 113 -2.70 14.29 2.23
CA LYS A 113 -2.54 15.75 2.15
C LYS A 113 -2.23 16.35 3.52
N LEU A 114 -2.92 15.91 4.56
CA LEU A 114 -2.72 16.39 5.93
C LEU A 114 -1.33 15.98 6.46
N CYS A 115 -0.88 14.76 6.22
CA CYS A 115 0.45 14.31 6.58
C CYS A 115 1.56 15.11 5.85
N ILE A 116 1.36 15.44 4.57
CA ILE A 116 2.29 16.31 3.81
C ILE A 116 2.37 17.70 4.46
N ASP A 117 1.23 18.31 4.78
CA ASP A 117 1.18 19.63 5.38
C ASP A 117 1.83 19.64 6.77
N ILE A 118 1.51 18.66 7.63
CA ILE A 118 2.14 18.48 8.94
C ILE A 118 3.67 18.31 8.81
N CYS A 119 4.14 17.49 7.90
CA CYS A 119 5.57 17.31 7.66
C CYS A 119 6.23 18.62 7.24
N LYS A 120 5.65 19.36 6.28
CA LYS A 120 6.19 20.61 5.75
C LYS A 120 6.39 21.67 6.84
N HIS A 121 5.34 21.97 7.63
CA HIS A 121 5.44 23.03 8.65
C HIS A 121 6.24 22.60 9.90
N ASN A 122 6.51 21.29 10.06
CA ASN A 122 7.44 20.79 11.08
C ASN A 122 8.87 20.57 10.52
N GLY A 123 9.17 21.04 9.29
CA GLY A 123 10.51 20.96 8.67
C GLY A 123 10.95 19.54 8.32
N LYS A 124 9.99 18.66 8.00
CA LYS A 124 10.26 17.26 7.67
C LYS A 124 10.17 17.02 6.17
N SER A 125 11.16 16.32 5.62
CA SER A 125 11.23 15.92 4.20
C SER A 125 10.93 14.44 3.98
N LYS A 126 10.81 13.65 5.06
CA LYS A 126 10.54 12.22 4.98
C LYS A 126 9.51 11.80 6.02
N LEU A 127 8.58 10.94 5.61
CA LEU A 127 7.69 10.19 6.50
C LEU A 127 8.08 8.72 6.44
N LEU A 128 8.41 8.12 7.59
CA LEU A 128 8.92 6.76 7.67
C LEU A 128 7.89 5.80 8.28
N TRP A 129 7.80 4.60 7.73
CA TRP A 129 7.13 3.46 8.32
C TRP A 129 8.12 2.32 8.48
N LEU A 130 8.49 1.98 9.72
CA LEU A 130 9.49 0.95 10.00
C LEU A 130 8.87 -0.46 10.18
N GLY A 131 7.51 -0.54 10.19
CA GLY A 131 6.76 -1.80 10.17
C GLY A 131 6.78 -2.63 11.45
N ASP A 132 7.67 -2.35 12.38
CA ASP A 132 7.87 -3.08 13.63
C ASP A 132 7.81 -2.14 14.83
N LYS A 133 7.16 -2.57 15.92
CA LYS A 133 6.97 -1.77 17.13
C LYS A 133 8.29 -1.42 17.80
N ASP A 134 9.10 -2.44 18.11
CA ASP A 134 10.30 -2.24 18.92
C ASP A 134 11.35 -1.47 18.14
N LYS A 135 11.50 -1.78 16.84
CA LYS A 135 12.33 -1.00 15.93
C LYS A 135 11.91 0.46 15.87
N THR A 136 10.59 0.74 15.78
CA THR A 136 10.06 2.10 15.67
C THR A 136 10.21 2.89 16.97
N LEU A 137 9.92 2.28 18.11
CA LEU A 137 9.97 2.97 19.41
C LEU A 137 11.40 3.25 19.86
N ASN A 138 12.37 2.42 19.45
CA ASN A 138 13.80 2.60 19.70
C ASN A 138 14.50 3.47 18.65
N TYR A 139 13.80 3.84 17.56
CA TYR A 139 14.37 4.68 16.53
C TYR A 139 14.40 6.15 16.94
N THR A 140 15.55 6.80 16.73
CA THR A 140 15.70 8.25 16.88
C THR A 140 15.63 8.90 15.50
N PRO A 141 14.51 9.58 15.16
CA PRO A 141 14.36 10.26 13.88
C PRO A 141 15.42 11.33 13.66
N GLN A 142 15.92 11.44 12.44
CA GLN A 142 16.77 12.57 12.03
C GLN A 142 15.95 13.87 12.01
N ALA A 143 16.61 15.01 11.92
CA ALA A 143 15.97 16.31 11.96
C ALA A 143 14.88 16.48 10.87
N ASP A 144 15.08 15.88 9.71
CA ASP A 144 14.20 15.93 8.56
C ASP A 144 13.21 14.76 8.46
N GLU A 145 13.16 13.88 9.47
CA GLU A 145 12.31 12.69 9.48
C GLU A 145 11.12 12.81 10.42
N MET A 146 9.98 12.31 9.98
CA MET A 146 8.76 12.06 10.74
C MET A 146 8.48 10.56 10.72
N VAL A 147 8.02 9.97 11.83
CA VAL A 147 7.81 8.52 11.93
C VAL A 147 6.34 8.20 12.21
N LEU A 148 5.80 7.24 11.48
CA LEU A 148 4.46 6.70 11.72
C LEU A 148 4.44 5.74 12.90
N THR A 149 3.46 5.91 13.78
CA THR A 149 3.14 4.99 14.86
C THR A 149 1.67 4.60 14.80
N VAL A 150 1.25 3.58 15.55
CA VAL A 150 -0.14 3.10 15.57
C VAL A 150 -0.61 2.79 16.98
N HIS A 151 -1.89 3.04 17.26
CA HIS A 151 -2.48 2.86 18.58
C HIS A 151 -2.35 1.42 19.11
N ARG A 152 -2.47 0.40 18.24
CA ARG A 152 -2.34 -1.02 18.63
C ARG A 152 -0.99 -1.40 19.25
N TRP A 153 0.02 -0.56 19.10
CA TRP A 153 1.31 -0.78 19.76
C TRP A 153 1.33 -0.37 21.23
N PHE A 154 0.40 0.46 21.66
CA PHE A 154 0.36 1.05 22.99
C PHE A 154 -0.78 0.52 23.87
N ALA A 155 -1.81 -0.05 23.25
CA ALA A 155 -2.98 -0.62 23.93
C ALA A 155 -3.52 -1.82 23.15
N ASN A 156 -4.31 -2.68 23.83
CA ASN A 156 -5.01 -3.78 23.19
C ASN A 156 -6.20 -3.24 22.37
N LYS A 157 -5.92 -2.75 21.19
CA LYS A 157 -6.87 -2.13 20.25
C LYS A 157 -6.61 -2.61 18.82
N SER A 158 -7.67 -2.65 18.01
CA SER A 158 -7.55 -2.92 16.55
C SER A 158 -7.08 -1.71 15.74
N CYS A 159 -7.17 -0.49 16.32
CA CYS A 159 -6.82 0.77 15.67
C CYS A 159 -5.37 0.77 15.15
N PRO A 160 -5.12 1.25 13.94
CA PRO A 160 -5.99 2.00 13.00
C PRO A 160 -6.86 1.12 12.08
N GLY A 161 -7.09 -0.15 12.41
CA GLY A 161 -7.73 -1.14 11.56
C GLY A 161 -6.74 -1.82 10.60
N ASP A 162 -7.07 -3.03 10.16
CA ASP A 162 -6.15 -3.80 9.32
C ASP A 162 -6.05 -3.19 7.91
N TRP A 163 -7.13 -2.55 7.45
CA TRP A 163 -7.11 -1.84 6.16
C TRP A 163 -6.05 -0.72 6.15
N MET A 164 -6.01 0.12 7.18
CA MET A 164 -5.04 1.22 7.27
C MET A 164 -3.65 0.70 7.64
N TYR A 165 -3.57 -0.30 8.54
CA TYR A 165 -2.29 -0.88 8.94
C TYR A 165 -1.50 -1.43 7.74
N ALA A 166 -2.18 -2.11 6.81
CA ALA A 166 -1.58 -2.60 5.57
C ALA A 166 -1.10 -1.49 4.62
N ARG A 167 -1.62 -0.25 4.79
CA ARG A 167 -1.30 0.92 3.95
C ARG A 167 -0.36 1.92 4.58
N MET A 168 0.18 1.63 5.77
CA MET A 168 1.09 2.56 6.45
C MET A 168 2.37 2.82 5.63
N GLY A 169 2.90 1.79 4.94
CA GLY A 169 4.04 1.94 4.03
C GLY A 169 3.70 2.78 2.80
N ASP A 170 2.53 2.57 2.20
CA ASP A 170 2.03 3.37 1.06
C ASP A 170 1.83 4.85 1.47
N LEU A 171 1.24 5.10 2.64
CA LEU A 171 1.12 6.46 3.20
C LEU A 171 2.49 7.12 3.33
N ALA A 172 3.46 6.44 3.95
CA ALA A 172 4.81 6.95 4.14
C ALA A 172 5.50 7.30 2.82
N SER A 173 5.39 6.40 1.84
CA SER A 173 5.97 6.58 0.50
C SER A 173 5.35 7.77 -0.23
N LYS A 174 4.02 7.85 -0.34
CA LYS A 174 3.31 8.94 -1.04
C LYS A 174 3.61 10.31 -0.42
N VAL A 175 3.63 10.40 0.90
CA VAL A 175 3.96 11.65 1.60
C VAL A 175 5.40 12.05 1.34
N THR A 176 6.36 11.11 1.43
CA THR A 176 7.78 11.39 1.19
C THR A 176 8.04 11.84 -0.25
N VAL A 177 7.42 11.20 -1.23
CA VAL A 177 7.50 11.59 -2.66
C VAL A 177 7.00 13.02 -2.85
N ALA A 178 5.83 13.35 -2.29
CA ALA A 178 5.25 14.69 -2.41
C ALA A 178 6.08 15.78 -1.68
N LEU A 179 6.76 15.44 -0.58
CA LEU A 179 7.64 16.36 0.13
C LEU A 179 8.90 16.72 -0.66
N ASN A 180 9.38 15.81 -1.50
CA ASN A 180 10.60 16.00 -2.28
C ASN A 180 10.36 16.60 -3.68
N GLY A 181 9.20 17.20 -3.92
CA GLY A 181 8.91 17.99 -5.12
C GLY A 181 8.49 17.17 -6.34
N ALA A 182 8.25 15.87 -6.21
CA ALA A 182 7.49 15.12 -7.20
C ALA A 182 6.01 15.51 -7.05
N THR A 183 5.57 16.50 -7.80
CA THR A 183 4.17 16.94 -7.84
C THR A 183 3.34 15.84 -8.49
N ASP A 184 2.49 15.20 -7.68
CA ASP A 184 1.35 14.46 -8.21
C ASP A 184 0.29 15.50 -8.67
N THR A 185 0.56 16.12 -9.80
CA THR A 185 -0.41 16.92 -10.53
C THR A 185 -0.68 16.22 -11.84
N THR A 186 -1.74 15.44 -11.86
CA THR A 186 -2.33 15.03 -13.13
C THR A 186 -3.45 15.98 -13.50
N PRO A 187 -3.23 16.91 -14.45
CA PRO A 187 -4.19 17.12 -15.52
C PRO A 187 -3.75 16.27 -16.71
N ILE A 188 -4.72 15.64 -17.33
CA ILE A 188 -4.60 14.96 -18.61
C ILE A 188 -4.18 16.00 -19.66
N GLU A 189 -2.93 15.95 -20.12
CA GLU A 189 -2.55 16.46 -21.43
C GLU A 189 -1.38 15.62 -21.99
N THR A 190 -1.60 15.15 -23.20
CA THR A 190 -0.68 14.42 -24.05
C THR A 190 0.53 15.28 -24.42
N GLU A 191 1.73 14.90 -23.98
CA GLU A 191 2.93 15.19 -24.76
C GLU A 191 4.01 14.12 -24.52
N ASN A 192 4.52 13.58 -25.63
CA ASN A 192 5.65 12.68 -25.71
C ASN A 192 6.92 13.36 -25.21
N ASN A 193 7.41 12.97 -24.04
CA ASN A 193 8.82 13.07 -23.72
C ASN A 193 9.17 11.97 -22.73
N THR A 194 9.88 10.96 -23.18
CA THR A 194 10.32 9.79 -22.39
C THR A 194 11.53 10.20 -21.56
N PRO A 195 11.40 10.34 -20.19
CA PRO A 195 12.58 10.38 -19.34
C PRO A 195 13.14 8.96 -19.23
N ALA A 196 14.44 8.81 -19.19
CA ALA A 196 15.12 7.56 -18.98
C ALA A 196 14.57 6.86 -17.71
N ILE A 197 14.01 5.66 -17.89
CA ILE A 197 13.44 4.84 -16.83
C ILE A 197 14.58 4.36 -15.95
N ASP A 198 14.52 4.66 -14.65
CA ASP A 198 15.38 3.97 -13.68
C ASP A 198 14.92 2.50 -13.60
N VAL A 199 15.64 1.65 -14.34
CA VAL A 199 15.37 0.21 -14.49
C VAL A 199 15.62 -0.60 -13.19
N THR A 200 15.87 0.04 -12.05
CA THR A 200 16.24 -0.64 -10.80
C THR A 200 15.06 -0.98 -9.89
N ASP A 201 13.84 -0.51 -10.19
CA ASP A 201 12.63 -0.80 -9.42
C ASP A 201 11.69 -1.75 -10.19
N PRO A 202 11.69 -3.06 -9.87
CA PRO A 202 10.82 -4.05 -10.55
C PRO A 202 9.33 -3.72 -10.44
N GLU A 203 8.86 -3.20 -9.31
CA GLU A 203 7.44 -2.88 -9.09
C GLU A 203 6.99 -1.76 -10.03
N LYS A 204 7.83 -0.74 -10.18
CA LYS A 204 7.58 0.38 -11.09
C LYS A 204 7.60 -0.07 -12.55
N THR A 205 8.52 -0.95 -12.92
CA THR A 205 8.58 -1.53 -14.27
C THR A 205 7.33 -2.34 -14.58
N ILE A 206 6.88 -3.19 -13.65
CA ILE A 206 5.65 -3.97 -13.78
C ILE A 206 4.46 -3.04 -13.93
N TRP A 207 4.31 -2.06 -13.04
CA TRP A 207 3.21 -1.08 -13.12
C TRP A 207 3.17 -0.37 -14.47
N ASN A 208 4.27 0.21 -14.89
CA ASN A 208 4.34 0.98 -16.14
C ASN A 208 4.00 0.12 -17.36
N THR A 209 4.54 -1.10 -17.43
CA THR A 209 4.28 -2.04 -18.53
C THR A 209 2.79 -2.45 -18.57
N LEU A 210 2.23 -2.81 -17.42
CA LEU A 210 0.82 -3.18 -17.33
C LEU A 210 -0.10 -1.99 -17.63
N GLN A 211 0.20 -0.81 -17.08
CA GLN A 211 -0.60 0.40 -17.28
C GLN A 211 -0.59 0.84 -18.75
N ALA A 212 0.56 0.78 -19.41
CA ALA A 212 0.65 1.10 -20.84
C ALA A 212 -0.18 0.15 -21.72
N ALA A 213 -0.29 -1.12 -21.32
CA ALA A 213 -1.05 -2.12 -22.06
C ALA A 213 -2.56 -2.11 -21.77
N ILE A 214 -2.95 -1.91 -20.51
CA ILE A 214 -4.35 -2.00 -20.03
C ILE A 214 -5.06 -0.65 -20.18
N GLY A 215 -4.35 0.47 -19.96
CA GLY A 215 -4.94 1.83 -20.06
C GLY A 215 -5.90 2.18 -18.92
N ASN A 216 -6.03 1.35 -17.88
CA ASN A 216 -6.95 1.54 -16.76
C ASN A 216 -6.22 1.27 -15.43
N ALA A 217 -6.13 2.28 -14.57
CA ALA A 217 -5.41 2.17 -13.30
C ALA A 217 -6.03 1.14 -12.34
N TYR A 218 -7.35 0.99 -12.32
CA TYR A 218 -8.01 -0.05 -11.52
C TYR A 218 -7.69 -1.44 -12.03
N GLY A 219 -7.72 -1.63 -13.35
CA GLY A 219 -7.34 -2.88 -14.00
C GLY A 219 -5.89 -3.26 -13.73
N THR A 220 -4.98 -2.29 -13.87
CA THR A 220 -3.55 -2.47 -13.59
C THR A 220 -3.31 -2.84 -12.13
N ALA A 221 -3.90 -2.11 -11.18
CA ALA A 221 -3.76 -2.39 -9.76
C ALA A 221 -4.35 -3.76 -9.39
N GLY A 222 -5.50 -4.14 -9.94
CA GLY A 222 -6.13 -5.43 -9.69
C GLY A 222 -5.30 -6.62 -10.22
N LEU A 223 -4.72 -6.50 -11.41
CA LEU A 223 -3.79 -7.51 -11.94
C LEU A 223 -2.51 -7.56 -11.12
N MET A 224 -1.89 -6.42 -10.83
CA MET A 224 -0.65 -6.36 -10.06
C MET A 224 -0.80 -6.92 -8.64
N GLY A 225 -1.97 -6.69 -7.98
CA GLY A 225 -2.28 -7.27 -6.67
C GLY A 225 -2.35 -8.80 -6.70
N ASN A 226 -2.87 -9.40 -7.78
CA ASN A 226 -2.84 -10.86 -7.97
C ASN A 226 -1.40 -11.35 -8.16
N LEU A 227 -0.61 -10.74 -9.01
CA LEU A 227 0.80 -11.10 -9.23
C LEU A 227 1.61 -10.98 -7.93
N TYR A 228 1.34 -9.95 -7.11
CA TYR A 228 1.97 -9.83 -5.80
C TYR A 228 1.62 -11.00 -4.87
N ALA A 229 0.36 -11.40 -4.83
CA ALA A 229 -0.10 -12.52 -4.00
C ALA A 229 0.49 -13.86 -4.47
N GLU A 230 0.72 -14.04 -5.80
CA GLU A 230 1.27 -15.27 -6.38
C GLU A 230 2.79 -15.37 -6.18
N SER A 231 3.54 -14.30 -6.45
CA SER A 231 5.00 -14.35 -6.55
C SER A 231 5.74 -13.25 -5.78
N ALA A 232 5.03 -12.37 -5.06
CA ALA A 232 5.59 -11.12 -4.53
C ALA A 232 6.28 -10.28 -5.64
N LEU A 233 5.74 -10.33 -6.88
CA LEU A 233 6.26 -9.65 -8.08
C LEU A 233 7.66 -10.10 -8.50
N LYS A 234 8.10 -11.30 -8.10
CA LYS A 234 9.41 -11.85 -8.44
C LYS A 234 9.32 -12.78 -9.65
N PRO A 235 9.96 -12.44 -10.78
CA PRO A 235 9.92 -13.27 -11.98
C PRO A 235 10.67 -14.60 -11.83
N GLY A 236 11.64 -14.69 -10.93
CA GLY A 236 12.36 -15.93 -10.64
C GLY A 236 11.69 -16.84 -9.60
N ASN A 237 10.54 -16.42 -9.02
CA ASN A 237 9.91 -17.12 -7.91
C ASN A 237 9.50 -18.55 -8.27
N LEU A 238 10.06 -19.53 -7.57
CA LEU A 238 9.61 -20.92 -7.55
C LEU A 238 8.64 -21.10 -6.37
N GLN A 239 7.56 -21.84 -6.59
CA GLN A 239 6.64 -22.20 -5.50
C GLN A 239 7.39 -22.83 -4.31
N LYS A 240 7.07 -22.42 -3.07
CA LYS A 240 7.79 -22.87 -1.86
C LYS A 240 7.91 -24.38 -1.71
N THR A 241 6.92 -25.15 -2.17
CA THR A 241 7.00 -26.62 -2.18
C THR A 241 8.10 -27.07 -3.13
N GLY A 242 8.23 -26.45 -4.31
CA GLY A 242 9.31 -26.72 -5.25
C GLY A 242 10.70 -26.43 -4.67
N ASN A 243 10.88 -25.24 -4.03
CA ASN A 243 12.15 -24.94 -3.36
C ASN A 243 12.54 -26.04 -2.33
N LYS A 244 11.56 -26.50 -1.56
CA LYS A 244 11.78 -27.53 -0.54
C LYS A 244 12.10 -28.89 -1.15
N ASP A 245 11.33 -29.32 -2.13
CA ASP A 245 11.42 -30.66 -2.70
C ASP A 245 12.67 -30.82 -3.58
N LEU A 246 13.07 -29.75 -4.28
CA LEU A 246 14.26 -29.74 -5.13
C LEU A 246 15.53 -29.33 -4.37
N GLY A 247 15.40 -28.72 -3.17
CA GLY A 247 16.53 -28.18 -2.42
C GLY A 247 17.21 -27.01 -3.10
N MET A 248 16.49 -26.24 -3.95
CA MET A 248 17.00 -25.12 -4.75
C MET A 248 16.43 -23.80 -4.27
N THR A 249 17.24 -22.72 -4.32
CA THR A 249 16.73 -21.35 -4.28
C THR A 249 16.06 -20.95 -5.60
N ASP A 250 15.36 -19.83 -5.62
CA ASP A 250 14.75 -19.29 -6.84
C ASP A 250 15.81 -19.07 -7.94
N GLU A 251 16.95 -18.50 -7.58
CA GLU A 251 18.06 -18.22 -8.50
C GLU A 251 18.70 -19.50 -9.05
N GLN A 252 18.88 -20.52 -8.19
CA GLN A 252 19.42 -21.81 -8.61
C GLN A 252 18.47 -22.54 -9.57
N PHE A 253 17.16 -22.46 -9.29
CA PHE A 253 16.17 -23.05 -10.17
C PHE A 253 16.14 -22.37 -11.55
N VAL A 254 16.13 -21.03 -11.59
CA VAL A 254 16.21 -20.26 -12.84
C VAL A 254 17.46 -20.65 -13.63
N ALA A 255 18.63 -20.68 -13.00
CA ALA A 255 19.89 -21.05 -13.65
C ALA A 255 19.87 -22.50 -14.20
N ALA A 256 19.31 -23.43 -13.45
CA ALA A 256 19.20 -24.84 -13.87
C ALA A 256 18.25 -25.03 -15.06
N VAL A 257 17.13 -24.29 -15.11
CA VAL A 257 16.21 -24.29 -16.27
C VAL A 257 16.86 -23.65 -17.47
N ASP A 258 17.52 -22.52 -17.31
CA ASP A 258 18.17 -21.79 -18.41
C ASP A 258 19.35 -22.56 -19.02
N SER A 259 20.14 -23.25 -18.19
CA SER A 259 21.24 -24.10 -18.65
C SER A 259 20.79 -25.43 -19.26
N GLY A 260 19.56 -25.86 -18.98
CA GLY A 260 19.02 -27.17 -19.34
C GLY A 260 19.43 -28.29 -18.39
N GLU A 261 20.12 -28.02 -17.30
CA GLU A 261 20.37 -28.99 -16.21
C GLU A 261 19.06 -29.47 -15.61
N TYR A 262 18.10 -28.57 -15.39
CA TYR A 262 16.71 -28.90 -15.14
C TYR A 262 16.00 -28.99 -16.50
N SER A 263 15.77 -30.20 -16.98
CA SER A 263 15.34 -30.42 -18.35
C SER A 263 14.01 -29.73 -18.69
N ALA A 264 13.83 -29.37 -19.96
CA ALA A 264 12.59 -28.75 -20.42
C ALA A 264 11.36 -29.62 -20.13
N ASP A 265 11.47 -30.93 -20.31
CA ASP A 265 10.40 -31.89 -20.04
C ASP A 265 10.06 -31.93 -18.56
N THR A 266 11.07 -31.99 -17.69
CA THR A 266 10.88 -31.94 -16.24
C THR A 266 10.24 -30.60 -15.81
N PHE A 267 10.73 -29.47 -16.30
CA PHE A 267 10.18 -28.16 -16.01
C PHE A 267 8.69 -28.07 -16.36
N ILE A 268 8.29 -28.60 -17.51
CA ILE A 268 6.92 -28.52 -17.98
C ILE A 268 5.98 -29.37 -17.11
N HIS A 269 6.45 -30.53 -16.61
CA HIS A 269 5.61 -31.53 -15.96
C HIS A 269 5.79 -31.62 -14.43
N ASP A 270 6.67 -30.82 -13.81
CA ASP A 270 6.99 -30.88 -12.37
C ASP A 270 5.84 -30.46 -11.42
N GLY A 271 4.83 -29.76 -11.95
CA GLY A 271 3.67 -29.32 -11.17
C GLY A 271 3.93 -28.14 -10.22
N TYR A 272 5.13 -27.57 -10.19
CA TYR A 272 5.44 -26.38 -9.38
C TYR A 272 5.10 -25.08 -10.12
N GLY A 273 4.53 -24.12 -9.39
CA GLY A 273 4.33 -22.76 -9.91
C GLY A 273 5.65 -22.02 -10.05
N MET A 274 5.79 -21.28 -11.14
CA MET A 274 6.99 -20.49 -11.45
C MET A 274 6.64 -19.10 -11.99
N GLY A 275 7.42 -18.10 -11.61
CA GLY A 275 7.38 -16.75 -12.17
C GLY A 275 6.24 -15.89 -11.65
N LEU A 276 6.01 -14.75 -12.31
CA LEU A 276 5.09 -13.69 -11.88
C LEU A 276 3.67 -14.20 -11.60
N ALA A 277 3.10 -15.03 -12.50
CA ALA A 277 1.74 -15.54 -12.38
C ALA A 277 1.70 -17.01 -11.89
N GLN A 278 2.78 -17.51 -11.29
CA GLN A 278 2.91 -18.89 -10.79
C GLN A 278 2.38 -19.92 -11.80
N TRP A 279 2.88 -19.85 -13.04
CA TRP A 279 2.50 -20.79 -14.09
C TRP A 279 2.81 -22.24 -13.68
N THR A 280 1.78 -23.02 -13.49
CA THR A 280 1.86 -24.40 -12.97
C THR A 280 1.43 -25.43 -14.00
N TYR A 281 0.35 -25.14 -14.74
CA TYR A 281 -0.24 -26.10 -15.68
C TYR A 281 0.69 -26.32 -16.89
N TYR A 282 0.89 -27.57 -17.26
CA TYR A 282 1.92 -27.97 -18.24
C TYR A 282 1.85 -27.23 -19.58
N THR A 283 0.65 -26.95 -20.12
CA THR A 283 0.52 -26.19 -21.39
C THR A 283 0.94 -24.74 -21.23
N ARG A 284 0.69 -24.11 -20.06
CA ARG A 284 1.10 -22.74 -19.78
C ARG A 284 2.63 -22.66 -19.57
N LYS A 285 3.21 -23.64 -18.85
CA LYS A 285 4.68 -23.72 -18.68
C LYS A 285 5.40 -23.96 -20.01
N GLN A 286 4.85 -24.85 -20.87
CA GLN A 286 5.38 -25.05 -22.20
C GLN A 286 5.34 -23.80 -23.06
N ALA A 287 4.22 -23.05 -23.02
CA ALA A 287 4.07 -21.80 -23.75
C ALA A 287 5.04 -20.73 -23.25
N LEU A 288 5.19 -20.55 -21.93
CA LEU A 288 6.16 -19.65 -21.32
C LEU A 288 7.59 -20.01 -21.75
N LEU A 289 7.98 -21.29 -21.62
CA LEU A 289 9.32 -21.75 -21.96
C LEU A 289 9.63 -21.51 -23.45
N ASN A 290 8.68 -21.79 -24.34
CA ASN A 290 8.83 -21.51 -25.75
C ASN A 290 8.99 -20.03 -26.06
N PHE A 291 8.20 -19.20 -25.40
CA PHE A 291 8.24 -17.73 -25.54
C PHE A 291 9.59 -17.16 -25.12
N VAL A 292 10.08 -17.57 -23.97
CA VAL A 292 11.37 -17.15 -23.40
C VAL A 292 12.54 -17.61 -24.30
N LYS A 293 12.52 -18.88 -24.75
CA LYS A 293 13.53 -19.42 -25.67
C LYS A 293 13.56 -18.68 -27.01
N ALA A 294 12.38 -18.37 -27.57
CA ALA A 294 12.28 -17.60 -28.81
C ALA A 294 12.84 -16.16 -28.65
N ALA A 295 12.72 -15.59 -27.47
CA ALA A 295 13.31 -14.28 -27.15
C ALA A 295 14.81 -14.33 -26.83
N GLY A 296 15.39 -15.53 -26.65
CA GLY A 296 16.80 -15.68 -26.22
C GLY A 296 17.06 -15.14 -24.82
N LYS A 297 16.06 -15.23 -23.93
CA LYS A 297 16.07 -14.68 -22.58
C LYS A 297 16.00 -15.75 -21.50
N SER A 298 16.35 -15.40 -20.27
CA SER A 298 16.19 -16.22 -19.07
C SER A 298 14.72 -16.47 -18.78
N ILE A 299 14.40 -17.65 -18.22
CA ILE A 299 13.05 -17.95 -17.73
C ILE A 299 12.63 -17.01 -16.60
N GLY A 300 13.58 -16.41 -15.88
CA GLY A 300 13.38 -15.40 -14.85
C GLY A 300 13.43 -13.94 -15.34
N ASP A 301 13.46 -13.69 -16.67
CA ASP A 301 13.51 -12.33 -17.19
C ASP A 301 12.17 -11.61 -17.03
N LEU A 302 12.19 -10.47 -16.32
CA LEU A 302 10.98 -9.73 -15.95
C LEU A 302 10.21 -9.23 -17.17
N GLU A 303 10.89 -8.59 -18.11
CA GLU A 303 10.23 -7.98 -19.27
C GLU A 303 9.61 -9.04 -20.18
N THR A 304 10.31 -10.15 -20.36
CA THR A 304 9.84 -11.27 -21.17
C THR A 304 8.62 -11.96 -20.53
N GLN A 305 8.63 -12.13 -19.19
CA GLN A 305 7.46 -12.67 -18.49
C GLN A 305 6.26 -11.72 -18.53
N LEU A 306 6.47 -10.40 -18.44
CA LEU A 306 5.38 -9.42 -18.61
C LEU A 306 4.81 -9.44 -20.03
N ALA A 307 5.65 -9.54 -21.04
CA ALA A 307 5.20 -9.66 -22.44
C ALA A 307 4.37 -10.94 -22.65
N PHE A 308 4.84 -12.07 -22.11
CA PHE A 308 4.10 -13.34 -22.16
C PHE A 308 2.77 -13.26 -21.40
N LEU A 309 2.78 -12.72 -20.18
CA LEU A 309 1.57 -12.49 -19.37
C LEU A 309 0.52 -11.68 -20.14
N LEU A 310 0.94 -10.57 -20.75
CA LEU A 310 0.04 -9.71 -21.51
C LEU A 310 -0.51 -10.40 -22.77
N GLN A 311 0.31 -11.22 -23.46
CA GLN A 311 -0.16 -12.04 -24.57
C GLN A 311 -1.19 -13.06 -24.11
N GLU A 312 -0.90 -13.77 -23.01
CA GLU A 312 -1.76 -14.82 -22.47
C GLU A 312 -3.10 -14.24 -21.97
N ILE A 313 -3.07 -13.20 -21.13
CA ILE A 313 -4.27 -12.64 -20.50
C ILE A 313 -5.22 -11.97 -21.51
N LYS A 314 -4.72 -11.43 -22.61
CA LYS A 314 -5.54 -10.94 -23.74
C LYS A 314 -6.37 -12.04 -24.37
N GLY A 315 -5.91 -13.29 -24.34
CA GLY A 315 -6.68 -14.47 -24.77
C GLY A 315 -7.89 -14.76 -23.88
N TYR A 316 -7.90 -14.29 -22.65
CA TYR A 316 -9.04 -14.37 -21.74
C TYR A 316 -9.95 -13.15 -21.91
N THR A 317 -10.73 -13.10 -22.99
CA THR A 317 -11.52 -11.92 -23.41
C THR A 317 -12.31 -11.28 -22.27
N SER A 318 -12.97 -12.07 -21.41
CA SER A 318 -13.75 -11.52 -20.30
C SER A 318 -12.87 -10.88 -19.23
N VAL A 319 -11.67 -11.40 -18.98
CA VAL A 319 -10.70 -10.82 -18.04
C VAL A 319 -10.16 -9.52 -18.62
N TRP A 320 -9.70 -9.56 -19.87
CA TRP A 320 -9.16 -8.38 -20.55
C TRP A 320 -10.14 -7.22 -20.60
N ASN A 321 -11.39 -7.50 -20.99
CA ASN A 321 -12.44 -6.47 -21.02
C ASN A 321 -12.68 -5.85 -19.64
N THR A 322 -12.74 -6.67 -18.58
CA THR A 322 -12.88 -6.12 -17.23
C THR A 322 -11.65 -5.30 -16.84
N LEU A 323 -10.43 -5.77 -17.11
CA LEU A 323 -9.23 -5.00 -16.78
C LEU A 323 -9.20 -3.61 -17.46
N THR A 324 -9.65 -3.52 -18.72
CA THR A 324 -9.65 -2.26 -19.48
C THR A 324 -10.79 -1.31 -19.10
N THR A 325 -11.87 -1.80 -18.46
CA THR A 325 -13.06 -1.02 -18.14
C THR A 325 -13.43 -0.98 -16.68
N ALA A 326 -12.63 -1.62 -15.79
CA ALA A 326 -12.90 -1.71 -14.37
C ALA A 326 -13.14 -0.34 -13.73
N THR A 327 -14.11 -0.31 -12.82
CA THR A 327 -14.46 0.88 -12.02
C THR A 327 -13.91 0.81 -10.61
N SER A 328 -13.32 -0.33 -10.24
CA SER A 328 -12.65 -0.54 -8.95
C SER A 328 -11.54 -1.58 -9.04
N VAL A 329 -10.55 -1.48 -8.16
CA VAL A 329 -9.48 -2.48 -8.03
C VAL A 329 -10.05 -3.86 -7.70
N ARG A 330 -11.07 -3.91 -6.85
CA ARG A 330 -11.72 -5.17 -6.44
C ARG A 330 -12.34 -5.90 -7.63
N GLU A 331 -13.09 -5.19 -8.47
CA GLU A 331 -13.68 -5.77 -9.68
C GLU A 331 -12.62 -6.40 -10.59
N ALA A 332 -11.55 -5.65 -10.83
CA ALA A 332 -10.43 -6.12 -11.64
C ALA A 332 -9.70 -7.30 -11.00
N SER A 333 -9.43 -7.23 -9.69
CA SER A 333 -8.76 -8.32 -8.96
C SER A 333 -9.60 -9.60 -8.92
N ASP A 334 -10.91 -9.48 -8.64
CA ASP A 334 -11.82 -10.63 -8.57
C ASP A 334 -11.94 -11.38 -9.91
N VAL A 335 -11.94 -10.66 -11.04
CA VAL A 335 -11.99 -11.33 -12.36
C VAL A 335 -10.68 -12.05 -12.67
N VAL A 336 -9.53 -11.49 -12.32
CA VAL A 336 -8.22 -12.15 -12.47
C VAL A 336 -8.19 -13.41 -11.63
N LEU A 337 -8.49 -13.31 -10.33
CA LEU A 337 -8.51 -14.43 -9.41
C LEU A 337 -9.41 -15.58 -9.91
N THR A 338 -10.65 -15.26 -10.29
CA THR A 338 -11.67 -16.28 -10.55
C THR A 338 -11.61 -16.86 -11.95
N LYS A 339 -11.12 -16.12 -12.94
CA LYS A 339 -11.15 -16.54 -14.36
C LYS A 339 -9.77 -16.78 -14.97
N TYR A 340 -8.72 -16.17 -14.42
CA TYR A 340 -7.35 -16.35 -14.93
C TYR A 340 -6.52 -17.25 -14.02
N GLU A 341 -6.35 -16.91 -12.74
CA GLU A 341 -5.57 -17.65 -11.75
C GLU A 341 -6.24 -18.98 -11.35
N ARG A 342 -7.54 -18.93 -11.03
CA ARG A 342 -8.40 -20.07 -10.65
C ARG A 342 -7.82 -20.93 -9.51
N PRO A 343 -7.37 -20.34 -8.39
CA PRO A 343 -6.89 -21.14 -7.28
C PRO A 343 -8.02 -22.01 -6.69
N ALA A 344 -7.66 -23.12 -6.07
CA ALA A 344 -8.62 -24.01 -5.41
C ALA A 344 -9.42 -23.30 -4.29
N ASN A 345 -8.80 -22.32 -3.61
CA ASN A 345 -9.46 -21.50 -2.60
C ASN A 345 -9.70 -20.08 -3.14
N GLN A 346 -10.96 -19.73 -3.33
CA GLN A 346 -11.43 -18.40 -3.78
C GLN A 346 -12.26 -17.70 -2.71
N SER A 347 -12.03 -18.02 -1.42
CA SER A 347 -12.74 -17.40 -0.30
C SER A 347 -12.52 -15.89 -0.24
N GLU A 348 -13.39 -15.18 0.48
CA GLU A 348 -13.25 -13.73 0.72
C GLU A 348 -11.89 -13.38 1.32
N PHE A 349 -11.34 -14.23 2.19
CA PHE A 349 -10.00 -14.03 2.75
C PHE A 349 -8.89 -14.01 1.68
N VAL A 350 -9.00 -14.86 0.67
CA VAL A 350 -8.05 -14.89 -0.46
C VAL A 350 -8.23 -13.65 -1.34
N ARG A 351 -9.48 -13.23 -1.58
CA ARG A 351 -9.79 -12.03 -2.39
C ARG A 351 -9.26 -10.73 -1.77
N VAL A 352 -9.35 -10.61 -0.45
CA VAL A 352 -8.86 -9.41 0.28
C VAL A 352 -7.34 -9.29 0.27
N LYS A 353 -6.61 -10.38 0.08
CA LYS A 353 -5.14 -10.38 -0.01
C LYS A 353 -4.58 -9.90 -1.36
N ARG A 354 -5.42 -9.78 -2.37
CA ARG A 354 -5.05 -9.42 -3.75
C ARG A 354 -5.53 -8.01 -4.07
#